data_7964bb2e3d8dfb325e8f8e909ac7ce2e
#
_entry.id   7964bb2e3d8dfb325e8f8e909ac7ce2e
#
_cell.length_a   1.000
_cell.length_b   1.000
_cell.length_c   1.000
_cell.angle_alpha   90.00
_cell.angle_beta   90.00
_cell.angle_gamma   90.00
#
_symmetry.space_group_name_H-M   'P 1'
#
loop_
_entity.id
_entity.type
_entity.pdbx_description
1 polymer ?
#
loop_
_entity_poly.entity_id
_entity_poly.type
_entity_poly.pdbx_seq_one_letter_code
_entity_poly.pdbx_strand_id
1 'polypeptide(L)'
;MLGFIVLAALGIFAAILGMKLIPPYMHNAQIESIFKSIAADPAMQSGSVKDIKESFSKRASINYITDISAEDIDISKNGAAISLSANYTVKIPVAGNISLVIDFNPSSD
;
A
#
# COMPACT_ATOMS: atom_id res chain seq x y z
N MET A 1 -14.28 -39.62 -6.43
CA MET A 1 -13.35 -39.46 -5.29
C MET A 1 -12.18 -38.62 -5.62
N LEU A 2 -11.47 -38.89 -6.72
CA LEU A 2 -10.32 -38.08 -7.12
C LEU A 2 -10.72 -36.61 -7.41
N GLY A 3 -11.89 -36.41 -8.04
CA GLY A 3 -12.36 -35.05 -8.29
C GLY A 3 -12.66 -34.26 -7.04
N PHE A 4 -13.13 -34.92 -5.97
CA PHE A 4 -13.38 -34.26 -4.70
C PHE A 4 -12.06 -33.80 -4.05
N ILE A 5 -11.02 -34.64 -4.12
CA ILE A 5 -9.71 -34.31 -3.57
C ILE A 5 -9.11 -33.11 -4.33
N VAL A 6 -9.26 -33.09 -5.64
CA VAL A 6 -8.77 -31.98 -6.47
C VAL A 6 -9.50 -30.69 -6.14
N LEU A 7 -10.82 -30.73 -5.98
CA LEU A 7 -11.61 -29.56 -5.61
C LEU A 7 -11.22 -29.04 -4.23
N ALA A 8 -10.99 -29.95 -3.26
CA ALA A 8 -10.55 -29.56 -1.93
C ALA A 8 -9.17 -28.89 -1.97
N ALA A 9 -8.26 -29.44 -2.76
CA ALA A 9 -6.92 -28.87 -2.90
C ALA A 9 -6.96 -27.48 -3.53
N LEU A 10 -7.79 -27.30 -4.57
CA LEU A 10 -7.97 -25.99 -5.20
C LEU A 10 -8.58 -24.97 -4.24
N GLY A 11 -9.55 -25.39 -3.43
CA GLY A 11 -10.18 -24.53 -2.44
C GLY A 11 -9.18 -24.06 -1.38
N ILE A 12 -8.36 -25.00 -0.89
CA ILE A 12 -7.33 -24.68 0.10
C ILE A 12 -6.29 -23.72 -0.51
N PHE A 13 -5.87 -23.99 -1.73
CA PHE A 13 -4.90 -23.13 -2.42
C PHE A 13 -5.47 -21.73 -2.60
N ALA A 14 -6.73 -21.61 -3.04
CA ALA A 14 -7.38 -20.31 -3.22
C ALA A 14 -7.51 -19.57 -1.89
N ALA A 15 -7.82 -20.27 -0.80
CA ALA A 15 -7.92 -19.65 0.52
C ALA A 15 -6.58 -19.12 1.00
N ILE A 16 -5.51 -19.90 0.81
CA ILE A 16 -4.16 -19.47 1.19
C ILE A 16 -3.73 -18.26 0.36
N LEU A 17 -4.01 -18.29 -0.92
CA LEU A 17 -3.68 -17.19 -1.81
C LEU A 17 -4.43 -15.91 -1.41
N GLY A 18 -5.73 -16.04 -1.09
CA GLY A 18 -6.52 -14.91 -0.61
C GLY A 18 -5.96 -14.32 0.66
N MET A 19 -5.56 -15.17 1.61
CA MET A 19 -4.97 -14.72 2.87
C MET A 19 -3.63 -13.99 2.66
N LYS A 20 -2.89 -14.35 1.62
CA LYS A 20 -1.63 -13.68 1.29
C LYS A 20 -1.82 -12.37 0.53
N LEU A 21 -2.92 -12.25 -0.21
CA LEU A 21 -3.22 -11.07 -1.01
C LEU A 21 -3.89 -9.95 -0.21
N ILE A 22 -4.72 -10.32 0.77
CA ILE A 22 -5.47 -9.34 1.55
C ILE A 22 -4.56 -8.32 2.27
N PRO A 23 -3.51 -8.73 3.00
CA PRO A 23 -2.67 -7.76 3.69
C PRO A 23 -2.04 -6.68 2.80
N PRO A 24 -1.47 -7.01 1.63
CA PRO A 24 -0.94 -5.97 0.73
C PRO A 24 -1.99 -4.97 0.27
N TYR A 25 -3.19 -5.44 -0.05
CA TYR A 25 -4.28 -4.53 -0.47
C TYR A 25 -4.75 -3.66 0.68
N MET A 26 -4.80 -4.19 1.90
CA MET A 26 -5.15 -3.40 3.08
C MET A 26 -4.11 -2.32 3.34
N HIS A 27 -2.83 -2.66 3.22
CA HIS A 27 -1.75 -1.70 3.38
C HIS A 27 -1.84 -0.59 2.33
N ASN A 28 -2.14 -0.94 1.09
CA ASN A 28 -2.31 0.03 0.02
C ASN A 28 -3.47 0.99 0.33
N ALA A 29 -4.58 0.47 0.81
CA ALA A 29 -5.73 1.29 1.19
C ALA A 29 -5.38 2.22 2.35
N GLN A 30 -4.61 1.76 3.32
CA GLN A 30 -4.14 2.58 4.43
C GLN A 30 -3.20 3.68 3.95
N ILE A 31 -2.30 3.38 3.01
CA ILE A 31 -1.39 4.37 2.43
C ILE A 31 -2.19 5.45 1.71
N GLU A 32 -3.17 5.07 0.90
CA GLU A 32 -4.04 6.04 0.22
C GLU A 32 -4.80 6.90 1.22
N SER A 33 -5.31 6.30 2.28
CA SER A 33 -6.01 7.03 3.35
C SER A 33 -5.09 8.05 4.01
N ILE A 34 -3.85 7.66 4.29
CA ILE A 34 -2.85 8.56 4.87
C ILE A 34 -2.55 9.71 3.91
N PHE A 35 -2.37 9.42 2.63
CA PHE A 35 -2.13 10.45 1.62
C PHE A 35 -3.28 11.45 1.55
N LYS A 36 -4.52 10.95 1.55
CA LYS A 36 -5.70 11.82 1.50
C LYS A 36 -5.81 12.67 2.76
N SER A 37 -5.52 12.09 3.93
CA SER A 37 -5.54 12.83 5.19
C SER A 37 -4.51 13.96 5.20
N ILE A 38 -3.30 13.68 4.72
CA ILE A 38 -2.24 14.69 4.64
C ILE A 38 -2.60 15.77 3.64
N ALA A 39 -3.11 15.39 2.48
CA ALA A 39 -3.49 16.35 1.45
C ALA A 39 -4.62 17.27 1.89
N ALA A 40 -5.51 16.78 2.75
CA ALA A 40 -6.63 17.55 3.27
C ALA A 40 -6.28 18.36 4.51
N ASP A 41 -5.11 18.14 5.11
CA ASP A 41 -4.70 18.82 6.34
C ASP A 41 -4.24 20.25 6.03
N PRO A 42 -4.91 21.29 6.58
CA PRO A 42 -4.52 22.68 6.33
C PRO A 42 -3.09 22.99 6.77
N ALA A 43 -2.63 22.36 7.84
CA ALA A 43 -1.26 22.57 8.32
C ALA A 43 -0.22 22.06 7.33
N MET A 44 -0.53 20.98 6.62
CA MET A 44 0.37 20.42 5.61
C MET A 44 0.34 21.24 4.32
N GLN A 45 -0.77 21.88 4.00
CA GLN A 45 -0.88 22.72 2.81
C GLN A 45 0.06 23.92 2.88
N SER A 46 0.32 24.43 4.07
CA SER A 46 1.27 25.53 4.29
C SER A 46 2.66 25.05 4.65
N GLY A 47 2.85 23.75 4.83
CA GLY A 47 4.13 23.16 5.20
C GLY A 47 5.04 22.90 3.99
N SER A 48 6.27 22.51 4.28
CA SER A 48 7.23 22.13 3.25
C SER A 48 7.06 20.66 2.88
N VAL A 49 7.72 20.24 1.79
CA VAL A 49 7.75 18.83 1.39
C VAL A 49 8.32 17.97 2.52
N LYS A 50 9.31 18.48 3.25
CA LYS A 50 9.90 17.77 4.37
C LYS A 50 8.87 17.52 5.49
N ASP A 51 8.04 18.52 5.79
CA ASP A 51 6.99 18.39 6.80
C ASP A 51 5.97 17.31 6.41
N ILE A 52 5.63 17.26 5.13
CA ILE A 52 4.71 16.26 4.60
C ILE A 52 5.30 14.85 4.74
N LYS A 53 6.57 14.69 4.41
CA LYS A 53 7.26 13.40 4.53
C LYS A 53 7.35 12.95 5.98
N GLU A 54 7.63 13.86 6.90
CA GLU A 54 7.66 13.55 8.33
C GLU A 54 6.30 13.12 8.84
N SER A 55 5.23 13.81 8.41
CA SER A 55 3.88 13.45 8.79
C SER A 55 3.52 12.05 8.30
N PHE A 56 3.86 11.73 7.05
CA PHE A 56 3.65 10.39 6.52
C PHE A 56 4.43 9.34 7.32
N SER A 57 5.69 9.61 7.61
CA SER A 57 6.54 8.66 8.35
C SER A 57 5.96 8.34 9.72
N LYS A 58 5.46 9.34 10.43
CA LYS A 58 4.82 9.13 11.73
C LYS A 58 3.56 8.30 11.62
N ARG A 59 2.69 8.61 10.65
CA ARG A 59 1.44 7.89 10.45
C ARG A 59 1.68 6.45 10.00
N ALA A 60 2.66 6.25 9.13
CA ALA A 60 3.03 4.91 8.67
C ALA A 60 3.57 4.06 9.81
N SER A 61 4.35 4.65 10.70
CA SER A 61 4.88 3.97 11.87
C SER A 61 3.76 3.49 12.80
N ILE A 62 2.74 4.32 13.01
CA ILE A 62 1.59 3.96 13.83
C ILE A 62 0.80 2.80 13.21
N ASN A 63 0.70 2.76 11.90
CA ASN A 63 -0.06 1.74 11.18
C ASN A 63 0.80 0.54 10.75
N TYR A 64 2.05 0.49 11.16
CA TYR A 64 3.00 -0.58 10.81
C TYR A 64 3.17 -0.75 9.30
N ILE A 65 3.13 0.35 8.56
CA ILE A 65 3.34 0.32 7.11
C ILE A 65 4.84 0.37 6.83
N THR A 66 5.35 -0.69 6.23
CA THR A 66 6.78 -0.82 5.92
C THR A 66 7.04 -1.00 4.42
N ASP A 67 5.96 -1.06 3.61
CA ASP A 67 6.07 -1.33 2.18
C ASP A 67 6.69 -0.17 1.42
N ILE A 68 6.48 1.05 1.90
CA ILE A 68 7.10 2.25 1.33
C ILE A 68 7.62 3.13 2.46
N SER A 69 8.60 3.95 2.12
CA SER A 69 9.13 4.95 3.04
C SER A 69 8.75 6.36 2.56
N ALA A 70 8.92 7.34 3.44
CA ALA A 70 8.63 8.74 3.09
C ALA A 70 9.44 9.21 1.88
N GLU A 71 10.62 8.64 1.66
CA GLU A 71 11.50 9.01 0.55
C GLU A 71 10.98 8.51 -0.79
N ASP A 72 10.14 7.48 -0.78
CA ASP A 72 9.57 6.90 -2.00
C ASP A 72 8.33 7.65 -2.49
N ILE A 73 7.88 8.67 -1.76
CA ILE A 73 6.67 9.41 -2.08
C ILE A 73 6.99 10.57 -3.00
N ASP A 74 6.23 10.67 -4.09
CA ASP A 74 6.26 11.84 -4.97
C ASP A 74 5.25 12.86 -4.47
N ILE A 75 5.72 14.02 -4.10
CA ILE A 75 4.88 15.09 -3.57
C ILE A 75 4.88 16.25 -4.56
N SER A 76 3.69 16.64 -4.98
CA SER A 76 3.49 17.77 -5.89
C SER A 76 2.63 18.83 -5.21
N LYS A 77 3.06 20.06 -5.26
CA LYS A 77 2.31 21.19 -4.68
C LYS A 77 1.95 22.17 -5.80
N ASN A 78 0.64 22.38 -5.98
CA ASN A 78 0.12 23.35 -6.93
C ASN A 78 -0.69 24.40 -6.14
N GLY A 79 -0.03 25.51 -5.78
CA GLY A 79 -0.68 26.50 -4.94
C GLY A 79 -1.04 25.92 -3.58
N ALA A 80 -2.34 25.91 -3.24
CA ALA A 80 -2.81 25.36 -1.99
C ALA A 80 -3.08 23.85 -2.06
N ALA A 81 -3.04 23.26 -3.25
CA ALA A 81 -3.31 21.84 -3.44
C ALA A 81 -2.03 21.01 -3.29
N ILE A 82 -2.15 19.91 -2.57
CA ILE A 82 -1.05 18.95 -2.39
C ILE A 82 -1.48 17.63 -2.98
N SER A 83 -0.61 17.04 -3.81
CA SER A 83 -0.83 15.73 -4.39
C SER A 83 0.30 14.81 -3.96
N LEU A 84 -0.05 13.67 -3.36
CA LEU A 84 0.91 12.65 -2.96
C LEU A 84 0.67 11.40 -3.76
N SER A 85 1.75 10.79 -4.23
CA SER A 85 1.67 9.52 -4.94
C SER A 85 2.93 8.72 -4.71
N ALA A 86 2.84 7.42 -4.92
CA ALA A 86 3.98 6.54 -4.81
C ALA A 86 3.77 5.32 -5.71
N ASN A 87 4.88 4.68 -6.05
CA ASN A 87 4.86 3.41 -6.75
C ASN A 87 5.65 2.42 -5.92
N TYR A 88 5.06 1.28 -5.62
CA TYR A 88 5.79 0.22 -4.96
C TYR A 88 5.31 -1.14 -5.44
N THR A 89 6.16 -2.12 -5.25
CA THR A 89 5.91 -3.48 -5.70
C THR A 89 5.96 -4.41 -4.51
N VAL A 90 4.95 -5.28 -4.41
CA VAL A 90 4.89 -6.31 -3.37
C VAL A 90 5.13 -7.66 -4.03
N LYS A 91 6.07 -8.41 -3.52
CA LYS A 91 6.38 -9.75 -3.99
C LYS A 91 5.85 -10.76 -2.98
N ILE A 92 4.94 -11.61 -3.44
CA ILE A 92 4.30 -12.62 -2.59
C ILE A 92 4.74 -13.99 -3.05
N PRO A 93 5.49 -14.73 -2.22
CA PRO A 93 5.86 -16.09 -2.58
C PRO A 93 4.64 -17.00 -2.56
N VAL A 94 4.44 -17.74 -3.64
CA VAL A 94 3.29 -18.64 -3.78
C VAL A 94 3.72 -20.09 -3.54
N ALA A 95 4.72 -20.56 -4.29
CA ALA A 95 5.20 -21.93 -4.17
C ALA A 95 6.59 -22.03 -4.78
N GLY A 96 7.54 -22.57 -4.04
CA GLY A 96 8.90 -22.79 -4.53
C GLY A 96 9.53 -21.52 -5.10
N ASN A 97 9.77 -21.53 -6.40
CA ASN A 97 10.35 -20.39 -7.13
C ASN A 97 9.30 -19.50 -7.81
N ILE A 98 8.01 -19.75 -7.56
CA ILE A 98 6.92 -18.97 -8.14
C ILE A 98 6.49 -17.91 -7.14
N SER A 99 6.41 -16.67 -7.59
CA SER A 99 5.98 -15.54 -6.78
C SER A 99 5.02 -14.68 -7.57
N LEU A 100 4.07 -14.06 -6.86
CA LEU A 100 3.22 -13.02 -7.44
C LEU A 100 3.87 -11.67 -7.19
N VAL A 101 3.88 -10.84 -8.22
CA VAL A 101 4.38 -9.46 -8.10
C VAL A 101 3.20 -8.53 -8.36
N ILE A 102 2.91 -7.67 -7.39
CA ILE A 102 1.80 -6.74 -7.48
C ILE A 102 2.35 -5.32 -7.42
N ASP A 103 2.04 -4.52 -8.43
CA ASP A 103 2.40 -3.10 -8.47
C ASP A 103 1.25 -2.27 -7.92
N PHE A 104 1.54 -1.42 -6.95
CA PHE A 104 0.57 -0.51 -6.37
C PHE A 104 0.97 0.93 -6.65
N ASN A 105 -0.04 1.74 -6.97
CA ASN A 105 0.16 3.18 -7.24
C ASN A 105 -0.79 4.00 -6.37
N PRO A 106 -0.58 4.04 -5.04
CA PRO A 106 -1.44 4.85 -4.19
C PRO A 106 -1.27 6.32 -4.48
N SER A 107 -2.36 7.07 -4.39
CA SER A 107 -2.33 8.51 -4.60
C SER A 107 -3.39 9.18 -3.73
N SER A 108 -3.25 10.49 -3.55
CA SER A 108 -4.21 11.29 -2.80
C SER A 108 -5.38 11.77 -3.65
N ASP A 109 -5.30 11.54 -4.95
CA ASP A 109 -6.34 11.98 -5.91
C ASP A 109 -7.54 11.03 -5.94
#